data_50ecbf0a108b9e621997621d1bee1492
#
_entry.id   50ecbf0a108b9e621997621d1bee1492
#
_cell.length_a   1.000
_cell.length_b   1.000
_cell.length_c   1.000
_cell.angle_alpha   90.00
_cell.angle_beta   90.00
_cell.angle_gamma   90.00
#
_symmetry.space_group_name_H-M   'P 1'
#
loop_
_entity.id
_entity.type
_entity.pdbx_description
1 polymer ?
#
loop_
_entity_poly.entity_id
_entity_poly.type
_entity_poly.pdbx_seq_one_letter_code
_entity_poly.pdbx_strand_id
1 'polypeptide(L)'
;EEYYFIKHEQINKGERAMIIMDIKVDNFYAFKNFHMNMSYPKKIVDSTIEEEFLEERPNFRYKKVNIIMGGNATGKTSLGRLLMLFTNYLNDGGFRRFTDRISDEKKEAKISIDFVTDTNILYRFEMKVLPKGKDDYSEDEVDIKIYYTPILIKDNYEMCANKLNEKNCSCTTYDKINTNGWSFSYPIDVIEEKKYKTIEENDKYIFILEQILKTLDPSVKEVVKVNEVENTYAII
;
A
#
# COMPACT_ATOMS: atom_id res chain seq x y z
N GLU A 1 5.84 -20.58 -3.14
CA GLU A 1 5.65 -19.56 -2.07
C GLU A 1 5.82 -18.18 -2.68
N GLU A 2 4.75 -17.40 -2.69
CA GLU A 2 4.80 -16.01 -3.17
C GLU A 2 5.25 -15.10 -2.03
N TYR A 3 6.31 -14.34 -2.26
CA TYR A 3 6.83 -13.33 -1.33
C TYR A 3 6.43 -11.95 -1.82
N TYR A 4 5.80 -11.17 -0.96
CA TYR A 4 5.52 -9.75 -1.23
C TYR A 4 6.44 -8.90 -0.37
N PHE A 5 7.26 -8.09 -1.03
CA PHE A 5 8.14 -7.13 -0.37
C PHE A 5 7.46 -5.75 -0.39
N ILE A 6 7.23 -5.19 0.77
CA ILE A 6 6.98 -3.76 0.90
C ILE A 6 8.34 -3.14 1.26
N LYS A 7 9.08 -2.71 0.26
CA LYS A 7 10.37 -2.04 0.43
C LYS A 7 10.17 -0.54 0.31
N HIS A 8 10.43 0.18 1.37
CA HIS A 8 10.58 1.63 1.33
C HIS A 8 12.05 1.93 1.03
N GLU A 9 12.41 2.13 -0.24
CA GLU A 9 13.77 2.56 -0.59
C GLU A 9 13.98 4.02 -0.17
N GLN A 10 15.20 4.34 0.27
CA GLN A 10 15.66 5.72 0.28
C GLN A 10 15.71 6.20 -1.16
N ILE A 11 14.71 6.99 -1.48
CA ILE A 11 14.59 7.65 -2.77
C ILE A 11 15.49 8.87 -2.68
N ASN A 12 16.33 9.09 -3.68
CA ASN A 12 17.22 10.24 -3.82
C ASN A 12 16.48 11.54 -3.50
N LYS A 13 17.17 12.53 -2.91
CA LYS A 13 16.63 13.87 -2.62
C LYS A 13 15.79 14.39 -3.78
N GLY A 14 14.47 14.30 -3.66
CA GLY A 14 13.50 14.72 -4.69
C GLY A 14 12.37 13.73 -4.98
N GLU A 15 12.48 12.47 -4.58
CA GLU A 15 11.42 11.47 -4.74
C GLU A 15 10.65 11.31 -3.43
N ARG A 16 9.34 11.35 -3.54
CA ARG A 16 8.41 11.39 -2.40
C ARG A 16 7.89 9.98 -2.13
N ALA A 17 8.27 9.40 -0.99
CA ALA A 17 7.81 8.08 -0.58
C ALA A 17 6.56 8.16 0.28
N MET A 18 5.60 7.27 0.05
CA MET A 18 4.51 7.01 0.98
C MET A 18 4.94 5.89 1.93
N ILE A 19 4.78 6.13 3.24
CA ILE A 19 5.12 5.16 4.28
C ILE A 19 3.82 4.74 4.96
N ILE A 20 3.47 3.46 4.88
CA ILE A 20 2.33 2.89 5.60
C ILE A 20 2.76 2.60 7.04
N MET A 21 1.99 3.09 8.01
CA MET A 21 2.29 2.98 9.44
C MET A 21 1.43 1.95 10.16
N ASP A 22 0.14 1.89 9.82
CA ASP A 22 -0.83 1.00 10.48
C ASP A 22 -1.95 0.65 9.51
N ILE A 23 -2.44 -0.58 9.57
CA ILE A 23 -3.54 -1.07 8.74
C ILE A 23 -4.51 -1.84 9.62
N LYS A 24 -5.77 -1.45 9.61
CA LYS A 24 -6.88 -2.16 10.24
C LYS A 24 -7.93 -2.44 9.20
N VAL A 25 -8.39 -3.68 9.13
CA VAL A 25 -9.35 -4.14 8.12
C VAL A 25 -10.35 -5.10 8.75
N ASP A 26 -11.61 -4.87 8.48
CA ASP A 26 -12.69 -5.78 8.83
C ASP A 26 -13.68 -5.93 7.69
N ASN A 27 -14.09 -7.17 7.41
CA ASN A 27 -15.05 -7.54 6.39
C ASN A 27 -14.68 -7.18 4.94
N PHE A 28 -13.40 -6.99 4.63
CA PHE A 28 -12.89 -6.92 3.26
C PHE A 28 -12.12 -8.20 2.93
N TYR A 29 -12.33 -8.80 1.75
CA TYR A 29 -11.81 -10.12 1.41
C TYR A 29 -12.14 -11.13 2.52
N ALA A 30 -11.13 -11.87 3.03
CA ALA A 30 -11.28 -12.79 4.16
C ALA A 30 -10.88 -12.19 5.52
N PHE A 31 -10.57 -10.89 5.56
CA PHE A 31 -10.11 -10.25 6.79
C PHE A 31 -11.25 -10.05 7.80
N LYS A 32 -10.98 -10.44 9.04
CA LYS A 32 -11.85 -10.23 10.20
C LYS A 32 -11.02 -9.64 11.32
N ASN A 33 -11.31 -8.39 11.71
CA ASN A 33 -10.57 -7.67 12.74
C ASN A 33 -9.04 -7.74 12.54
N PHE A 34 -8.58 -7.66 11.29
CA PHE A 34 -7.16 -7.68 10.97
C PHE A 34 -6.50 -6.38 11.40
N HIS A 35 -5.31 -6.50 12.00
CA HIS A 35 -4.50 -5.36 12.39
C HIS A 35 -3.02 -5.64 12.14
N MET A 36 -2.34 -4.74 11.46
CA MET A 36 -0.90 -4.78 11.21
C MET A 36 -0.28 -3.41 11.46
N ASN A 37 0.61 -3.33 12.46
CA ASN A 37 1.33 -2.12 12.80
C ASN A 37 2.77 -2.22 12.30
N MET A 38 3.22 -1.20 11.57
CA MET A 38 4.56 -1.11 10.97
C MET A 38 5.45 -0.09 11.70
N SER A 39 4.96 0.50 12.79
CA SER A 39 5.76 1.36 13.67
C SER A 39 6.46 0.57 14.77
N TYR A 40 7.41 1.20 15.43
CA TYR A 40 7.93 0.71 16.69
C TYR A 40 8.40 1.86 17.59
N PRO A 41 8.19 1.74 18.93
CA PRO A 41 8.36 2.87 19.84
C PRO A 41 9.81 3.16 20.20
N LYS A 42 10.73 2.20 20.04
CA LYS A 42 12.13 2.31 20.45
C LYS A 42 13.07 1.85 19.33
N LYS A 43 14.29 2.41 19.33
CA LYS A 43 15.34 1.93 18.42
C LYS A 43 15.62 0.44 18.67
N ILE A 44 15.64 -0.36 17.62
CA ILE A 44 16.10 -1.74 17.68
C ILE A 44 17.62 -1.70 17.84
N VAL A 45 18.12 -2.31 18.90
CA VAL A 45 19.56 -2.44 19.13
C VAL A 45 20.09 -3.47 18.14
N ASP A 46 21.22 -3.17 17.51
CA ASP A 46 21.87 -4.03 16.50
C ASP A 46 21.04 -4.28 15.23
N SER A 47 20.13 -3.36 14.88
CA SER A 47 19.49 -3.39 13.56
C SER A 47 20.53 -3.19 12.47
N THR A 48 20.53 -4.08 11.48
CA THR A 48 21.34 -3.95 10.26
C THR A 48 20.70 -3.00 9.25
N ILE A 49 19.45 -2.57 9.49
CA ILE A 49 18.73 -1.63 8.65
C ILE A 49 18.93 -0.23 9.24
N GLU A 50 19.59 0.62 8.48
CA GLU A 50 19.86 1.99 8.90
C GLU A 50 18.64 2.90 8.71
N GLU A 51 18.58 3.99 9.50
CA GLU A 51 17.62 5.10 9.32
C GLU A 51 16.15 4.68 9.28
N GLU A 52 15.72 3.77 10.15
CA GLU A 52 14.32 3.38 10.29
C GLU A 52 13.50 4.44 11.05
N PHE A 53 13.59 5.68 10.61
CA PHE A 53 12.86 6.83 11.16
C PHE A 53 12.69 7.91 10.06
N LEU A 54 11.73 8.82 10.26
CA LEU A 54 11.57 9.95 9.36
C LEU A 54 12.75 10.91 9.47
N GLU A 55 13.18 11.44 8.35
CA GLU A 55 14.22 12.47 8.29
C GLU A 55 13.84 13.62 9.24
N GLU A 56 14.80 14.08 10.05
CA GLU A 56 14.62 15.09 11.10
C GLU A 56 13.60 14.72 12.23
N ARG A 57 13.07 13.50 12.27
CA ARG A 57 12.10 13.02 13.25
C ARG A 57 12.54 11.68 13.87
N PRO A 58 13.62 11.62 14.64
CA PRO A 58 14.28 10.37 15.07
C PRO A 58 13.40 9.50 15.97
N ASN A 59 12.35 10.07 16.59
CA ASN A 59 11.40 9.31 17.40
C ASN A 59 10.25 8.71 16.58
N PHE A 60 10.00 9.22 15.38
CA PHE A 60 8.97 8.70 14.52
C PHE A 60 9.53 7.56 13.67
N ARG A 61 9.42 6.33 14.20
CA ARG A 61 10.07 5.13 13.68
C ARG A 61 9.10 4.23 12.94
N TYR A 62 9.60 3.62 11.86
CA TYR A 62 8.85 2.69 11.03
C TYR A 62 9.75 1.58 10.49
N LYS A 63 9.16 0.44 10.17
CA LYS A 63 9.85 -0.69 9.54
C LYS A 63 10.00 -0.41 8.05
N LYS A 64 11.22 -0.19 7.58
CA LYS A 64 11.52 0.01 6.14
C LYS A 64 11.20 -1.23 5.31
N VAL A 65 11.36 -2.41 5.89
CA VAL A 65 11.11 -3.68 5.24
C VAL A 65 10.13 -4.49 6.07
N ASN A 66 9.04 -4.92 5.46
CA ASN A 66 8.08 -5.84 6.05
C ASN A 66 7.95 -7.06 5.14
N ILE A 67 8.24 -8.24 5.67
CA ILE A 67 8.11 -9.51 4.96
C ILE A 67 6.86 -10.20 5.45
N ILE A 68 5.90 -10.43 4.54
CA ILE A 68 4.65 -11.13 4.85
C ILE A 68 4.78 -12.57 4.39
N MET A 69 4.80 -13.48 5.36
CA MET A 69 4.94 -14.91 5.13
C MET A 69 3.67 -15.65 5.58
N GLY A 70 3.39 -16.77 4.96
CA GLY A 70 2.25 -17.62 5.32
C GLY A 70 1.96 -18.63 4.22
N GLY A 71 1.17 -19.64 4.53
CA GLY A 71 0.70 -20.65 3.57
C GLY A 71 -0.18 -20.05 2.46
N ASN A 72 -0.54 -20.88 1.48
CA ASN A 72 -1.47 -20.48 0.44
C ASN A 72 -2.84 -20.12 1.04
N ALA A 73 -3.56 -19.20 0.41
CA ALA A 73 -4.88 -18.71 0.83
C ALA A 73 -4.93 -18.00 2.20
N THR A 74 -3.81 -17.57 2.77
CA THR A 74 -3.78 -16.83 4.05
C THR A 74 -4.02 -15.32 3.93
N GLY A 75 -4.31 -14.82 2.72
CA GLY A 75 -4.66 -13.41 2.50
C GLY A 75 -3.50 -12.49 2.11
N LYS A 76 -2.29 -12.99 1.87
CA LYS A 76 -1.13 -12.17 1.44
C LYS A 76 -1.44 -11.31 0.22
N THR A 77 -1.91 -11.93 -0.85
CA THR A 77 -2.32 -11.25 -2.09
C THR A 77 -3.48 -10.28 -1.84
N SER A 78 -4.43 -10.64 -0.99
CA SER A 78 -5.56 -9.78 -0.64
C SER A 78 -5.11 -8.50 0.07
N LEU A 79 -4.11 -8.59 0.95
CA LEU A 79 -3.54 -7.41 1.60
C LEU A 79 -2.84 -6.50 0.59
N GLY A 80 -2.03 -7.07 -0.31
CA GLY A 80 -1.39 -6.32 -1.38
C GLY A 80 -2.41 -5.61 -2.28
N ARG A 81 -3.47 -6.32 -2.71
CA ARG A 81 -4.57 -5.73 -3.50
C ARG A 81 -5.29 -4.61 -2.75
N LEU A 82 -5.51 -4.77 -1.45
CA LEU A 82 -6.15 -3.73 -0.63
C LEU A 82 -5.32 -2.45 -0.59
N LEU A 83 -4.00 -2.57 -0.42
CA LEU A 83 -3.09 -1.42 -0.46
C LEU A 83 -3.05 -0.76 -1.85
N MET A 84 -3.11 -1.55 -2.92
CA MET A 84 -3.25 -1.03 -4.28
C MET A 84 -4.55 -0.23 -4.46
N LEU A 85 -5.68 -0.75 -3.98
CA LEU A 85 -6.97 -0.04 -4.02
C LEU A 85 -6.91 1.27 -3.24
N PHE A 86 -6.29 1.26 -2.06
CA PHE A 86 -6.09 2.45 -1.25
C PHE A 86 -5.26 3.51 -1.99
N THR A 87 -4.13 3.12 -2.57
CA THR A 87 -3.27 4.06 -3.32
C THR A 87 -3.99 4.62 -4.54
N ASN A 88 -4.75 3.78 -5.27
CA ASN A 88 -5.54 4.23 -6.41
C ASN A 88 -6.65 5.20 -5.97
N TYR A 89 -7.31 4.95 -4.83
CA TYR A 89 -8.28 5.88 -4.27
C TYR A 89 -7.68 7.27 -4.01
N LEU A 90 -6.47 7.33 -3.48
CA LEU A 90 -5.80 8.63 -3.25
C LEU A 90 -5.53 9.39 -4.56
N ASN A 91 -5.54 8.72 -5.71
CA ASN A 91 -5.34 9.36 -7.02
C ASN A 91 -6.66 9.75 -7.70
N ASP A 92 -7.68 8.90 -7.64
CA ASP A 92 -8.89 9.03 -8.46
C ASP A 92 -10.20 9.16 -7.65
N GLY A 93 -10.16 8.96 -6.32
CA GLY A 93 -11.33 9.01 -5.45
C GLY A 93 -12.33 7.87 -5.64
N GLY A 94 -11.99 6.87 -6.45
CA GLY A 94 -12.90 5.78 -6.81
C GLY A 94 -13.07 4.74 -5.69
N PHE A 95 -14.21 4.76 -4.98
CA PHE A 95 -14.49 3.82 -3.89
C PHE A 95 -15.10 2.48 -4.32
N ARG A 96 -15.73 2.40 -5.51
CA ARG A 96 -16.46 1.20 -5.98
C ARG A 96 -15.61 -0.06 -5.99
N ARG A 97 -14.32 0.06 -6.31
CA ARG A 97 -13.39 -1.08 -6.29
C ARG A 97 -13.23 -1.71 -4.91
N PHE A 98 -13.46 -0.95 -3.82
CA PHE A 98 -13.47 -1.49 -2.45
C PHE A 98 -14.76 -2.26 -2.17
N THR A 99 -15.91 -1.73 -2.56
CA THR A 99 -17.20 -2.38 -2.30
C THR A 99 -17.31 -3.74 -2.95
N ASP A 100 -16.69 -3.93 -4.12
CA ASP A 100 -16.57 -5.23 -4.80
C ASP A 100 -15.77 -6.29 -3.99
N ARG A 101 -15.09 -5.89 -2.94
CA ARG A 101 -14.23 -6.75 -2.12
C ARG A 101 -14.79 -7.01 -0.71
N ILE A 102 -16.00 -6.58 -0.45
CA ILE A 102 -16.68 -6.86 0.81
C ILE A 102 -17.07 -8.35 0.87
N SER A 103 -16.73 -8.99 1.99
CA SER A 103 -16.93 -10.42 2.18
C SER A 103 -18.37 -10.80 2.54
N ASP A 104 -18.97 -10.03 3.44
CA ASP A 104 -20.36 -10.22 3.90
C ASP A 104 -21.10 -8.89 3.73
N GLU A 105 -21.88 -8.79 2.67
CA GLU A 105 -22.64 -7.58 2.32
C GLU A 105 -23.73 -7.22 3.34
N LYS A 106 -24.07 -8.14 4.24
CA LYS A 106 -25.06 -7.91 5.31
C LYS A 106 -24.45 -7.29 6.57
N LYS A 107 -23.16 -7.11 6.58
CA LYS A 107 -22.40 -6.52 7.70
C LYS A 107 -21.68 -5.27 7.28
N GLU A 108 -21.44 -4.41 8.24
CA GLU A 108 -20.57 -3.27 8.08
C GLU A 108 -19.14 -3.72 7.70
N ALA A 109 -18.50 -3.00 6.78
CA ALA A 109 -17.11 -3.20 6.45
C ALA A 109 -16.31 -1.96 6.81
N LYS A 110 -15.10 -2.16 7.31
CA LYS A 110 -14.21 -1.07 7.77
C LYS A 110 -12.78 -1.26 7.31
N ILE A 111 -12.17 -0.16 6.94
CA ILE A 111 -10.73 -0.07 6.71
C ILE A 111 -10.20 1.22 7.32
N SER A 112 -9.05 1.13 7.99
CA SER A 112 -8.30 2.28 8.46
C SER A 112 -6.83 2.09 8.10
N ILE A 113 -6.23 3.09 7.46
CA ILE A 113 -4.83 3.06 7.06
C ILE A 113 -4.18 4.37 7.49
N ASP A 114 -3.17 4.26 8.36
CA ASP A 114 -2.32 5.38 8.72
C ASP A 114 -1.09 5.41 7.80
N PHE A 115 -0.80 6.57 7.25
CA PHE A 115 0.32 6.73 6.33
C PHE A 115 0.96 8.12 6.42
N VAL A 116 2.21 8.21 6.03
CA VAL A 116 2.97 9.46 5.97
C VAL A 116 3.38 9.72 4.53
N THR A 117 3.32 10.97 4.11
CA THR A 117 3.92 11.45 2.87
C THR A 117 5.19 12.26 3.18
N ASP A 118 5.85 12.77 2.17
CA ASP A 118 7.06 13.61 2.26
C ASP A 118 6.91 14.92 3.07
N THR A 119 5.69 15.28 3.43
CA THR A 119 5.37 16.56 4.11
C THR A 119 5.48 16.49 5.63
N ASN A 120 5.96 15.39 6.21
CA ASN A 120 5.95 15.16 7.66
C ASN A 120 4.55 15.31 8.30
N ILE A 121 3.54 14.87 7.59
CA ILE A 121 2.16 14.81 8.06
C ILE A 121 1.74 13.34 8.15
N LEU A 122 1.19 12.96 9.30
CA LEU A 122 0.52 11.67 9.44
C LEU A 122 -0.92 11.84 9.01
N TYR A 123 -1.34 11.02 8.07
CA TYR A 123 -2.72 10.91 7.61
C TYR A 123 -3.33 9.61 8.13
N ARG A 124 -4.65 9.62 8.32
CA ARG A 124 -5.47 8.44 8.54
C ARG A 124 -6.60 8.43 7.53
N PHE A 125 -6.57 7.49 6.63
CA PHE A 125 -7.71 7.14 5.79
C PHE A 125 -8.64 6.22 6.57
N GLU A 126 -9.90 6.56 6.67
CA GLU A 126 -10.95 5.71 7.23
C GLU A 126 -12.07 5.56 6.20
N MET A 127 -12.44 4.33 5.91
CA MET A 127 -13.60 4.00 5.12
C MET A 127 -14.50 3.08 5.93
N LYS A 128 -15.76 3.45 6.00
CA LYS A 128 -16.83 2.67 6.60
C LYS A 128 -17.92 2.46 5.57
N VAL A 129 -18.27 1.21 5.33
CA VAL A 129 -19.34 0.83 4.41
C VAL A 129 -20.46 0.18 5.21
N LEU A 130 -21.66 0.73 5.09
CA LEU A 130 -22.84 0.18 5.73
C LEU A 130 -23.26 -1.13 5.04
N PRO A 131 -24.05 -2.00 5.71
CA PRO A 131 -24.62 -3.17 5.07
C PRO A 131 -25.37 -2.80 3.80
N LYS A 132 -25.15 -3.57 2.72
CA LYS A 132 -25.76 -3.33 1.42
C LYS A 132 -27.28 -3.36 1.49
N GLY A 133 -27.90 -2.38 0.87
CA GLY A 133 -29.36 -2.34 0.69
C GLY A 133 -29.86 -3.36 -0.34
N LYS A 134 -30.79 -2.95 -1.22
CA LYS A 134 -31.39 -3.85 -2.22
C LYS A 134 -30.61 -3.94 -3.53
N ASP A 135 -29.93 -2.85 -3.87
CA ASP A 135 -29.21 -2.70 -5.14
C ASP A 135 -27.68 -2.59 -4.90
N ASP A 136 -26.94 -2.03 -5.83
CA ASP A 136 -25.53 -1.73 -5.66
C ASP A 136 -25.28 -0.69 -4.57
N TYR A 137 -24.05 -0.67 -4.02
CA TYR A 137 -23.66 0.33 -3.02
C TYR A 137 -23.78 1.74 -3.59
N SER A 138 -24.50 2.60 -2.88
CA SER A 138 -24.62 4.02 -3.14
C SER A 138 -23.57 4.83 -2.36
N GLU A 139 -23.39 6.09 -2.72
CA GLU A 139 -22.50 7.01 -2.00
C GLU A 139 -22.93 7.21 -0.55
N ASP A 140 -24.23 7.16 -0.27
CA ASP A 140 -24.80 7.32 1.08
C ASP A 140 -24.43 6.14 2.02
N GLU A 141 -24.07 4.99 1.48
CA GLU A 141 -23.67 3.81 2.26
C GLU A 141 -22.18 3.76 2.54
N VAL A 142 -21.40 4.68 1.96
CA VAL A 142 -19.94 4.74 2.07
C VAL A 142 -19.50 6.05 2.71
N ASP A 143 -19.02 5.99 3.95
CA ASP A 143 -18.44 7.13 4.66
C ASP A 143 -16.90 7.03 4.57
N ILE A 144 -16.27 8.02 3.91
CA ILE A 144 -14.82 8.10 3.79
C ILE A 144 -14.34 9.39 4.40
N LYS A 145 -13.35 9.29 5.30
CA LYS A 145 -12.70 10.42 5.94
C LYS A 145 -11.20 10.28 5.90
N ILE A 146 -10.51 11.38 5.69
CA ILE A 146 -9.06 11.44 5.80
C ILE A 146 -8.71 12.50 6.83
N TYR A 147 -8.25 12.03 7.98
CA TYR A 147 -7.75 12.87 9.05
C TYR A 147 -6.26 13.12 8.87
N TYR A 148 -5.75 14.23 9.41
CA TYR A 148 -4.33 14.51 9.38
C TYR A 148 -3.84 15.26 10.61
N THR A 149 -2.56 15.08 10.94
CA THR A 149 -1.84 15.82 11.99
C THR A 149 -0.38 16.02 11.60
N PRO A 150 0.21 17.20 11.87
CA PRO A 150 1.64 17.38 11.65
C PRO A 150 2.45 16.53 12.64
N ILE A 151 3.57 16.00 12.18
CA ILE A 151 4.53 15.25 13.00
C ILE A 151 5.59 16.23 13.49
N LEU A 152 5.61 16.52 14.79
CA LEU A 152 6.59 17.40 15.40
C LEU A 152 7.92 16.64 15.65
N ILE A 153 9.02 17.38 15.86
CA ILE A 153 10.37 16.81 16.01
C ILE A 153 10.46 15.76 17.12
N LYS A 154 9.69 15.94 18.20
CA LYS A 154 9.69 15.04 19.36
C LYS A 154 8.61 13.96 19.31
N ASP A 155 7.71 14.02 18.35
CA ASP A 155 6.59 13.08 18.25
C ASP A 155 7.07 11.68 17.83
N ASN A 156 6.38 10.67 18.35
CA ASN A 156 6.41 9.32 17.84
C ASN A 156 5.06 8.99 17.17
N TYR A 157 4.97 7.82 16.53
CA TYR A 157 3.75 7.41 15.85
C TYR A 157 2.53 7.38 16.79
N GLU A 158 2.66 6.80 17.97
CA GLU A 158 1.55 6.67 18.94
C GLU A 158 0.98 8.03 19.37
N MET A 159 1.86 9.01 19.60
CA MET A 159 1.44 10.37 19.95
C MET A 159 0.62 11.00 18.82
N CYS A 160 1.08 10.86 17.57
CA CYS A 160 0.36 11.38 16.41
C CYS A 160 -0.94 10.61 16.16
N ALA A 161 -0.93 9.28 16.26
CA ALA A 161 -2.13 8.45 16.10
C ALA A 161 -3.22 8.79 17.14
N ASN A 162 -2.82 9.13 18.38
CA ASN A 162 -3.74 9.59 19.42
C ASN A 162 -4.37 10.95 19.08
N LYS A 163 -3.59 11.88 18.51
CA LYS A 163 -4.13 13.17 18.02
C LYS A 163 -5.19 12.96 16.94
N LEU A 164 -5.03 11.95 16.07
CA LEU A 164 -6.01 11.61 15.04
C LEU A 164 -7.32 11.02 15.61
N ASN A 165 -7.33 10.57 16.85
CA ASN A 165 -8.53 10.07 17.54
C ASN A 165 -9.34 11.20 18.23
N GLU A 166 -8.84 12.42 18.27
CA GLU A 166 -9.51 13.54 18.92
C GLU A 166 -10.73 14.00 18.11
N LYS A 167 -11.81 14.41 18.79
CA LYS A 167 -13.07 14.81 18.15
C LYS A 167 -12.94 15.98 17.17
N ASN A 168 -11.92 16.82 17.35
CA ASN A 168 -11.68 18.03 16.53
C ASN A 168 -10.47 17.85 15.60
N CYS A 169 -10.15 16.63 15.24
CA CYS A 169 -9.04 16.37 14.32
C CYS A 169 -9.32 17.00 12.95
N SER A 170 -8.28 17.57 12.35
CA SER A 170 -8.36 18.16 11.01
C SER A 170 -8.62 17.11 9.96
N CYS A 171 -9.51 17.41 9.01
CA CYS A 171 -9.84 16.55 7.88
C CYS A 171 -9.35 17.16 6.56
N THR A 172 -9.10 16.30 5.59
CA THR A 172 -8.74 16.68 4.22
C THR A 172 -9.45 15.76 3.22
N THR A 173 -9.29 16.03 1.95
CA THR A 173 -9.79 15.21 0.84
C THR A 173 -8.62 14.59 0.09
N TYR A 174 -8.86 13.49 -0.64
CA TYR A 174 -7.81 12.74 -1.34
C TYR A 174 -7.05 13.61 -2.36
N ASP A 175 -7.75 14.52 -3.05
CA ASP A 175 -7.19 15.42 -4.07
C ASP A 175 -6.18 16.43 -3.54
N LYS A 176 -6.14 16.65 -2.22
CA LYS A 176 -5.15 17.52 -1.55
C LYS A 176 -3.90 16.77 -1.09
N ILE A 177 -3.88 15.44 -1.23
CA ILE A 177 -2.75 14.61 -0.85
C ILE A 177 -1.90 14.36 -2.08
N ASN A 178 -0.66 14.81 -2.05
CA ASN A 178 0.24 14.60 -3.17
C ASN A 178 0.78 13.15 -3.16
N THR A 179 0.30 12.36 -4.11
CA THR A 179 0.72 10.97 -4.33
C THR A 179 1.71 10.83 -5.50
N ASN A 180 2.10 11.93 -6.13
CA ASN A 180 2.88 11.94 -7.38
C ASN A 180 2.24 11.16 -8.55
N GLY A 181 0.92 10.93 -8.47
CA GLY A 181 0.19 10.22 -9.52
C GLY A 181 0.47 8.72 -9.60
N TRP A 182 1.11 8.13 -8.58
CA TRP A 182 1.33 6.67 -8.54
C TRP A 182 0.00 5.95 -8.47
N SER A 183 -0.21 5.03 -9.41
CA SER A 183 -1.34 4.10 -9.39
C SER A 183 -0.83 2.68 -9.59
N PHE A 184 -1.61 1.70 -9.15
CA PHE A 184 -1.27 0.30 -9.24
C PHE A 184 -2.35 -0.49 -9.98
N SER A 185 -1.92 -1.39 -10.84
CA SER A 185 -2.79 -2.38 -11.48
C SER A 185 -2.29 -3.77 -11.17
N TYR A 186 -3.21 -4.69 -10.88
CA TYR A 186 -2.84 -6.08 -10.76
C TYR A 186 -2.62 -6.67 -12.16
N PRO A 187 -1.63 -7.54 -12.39
CA PRO A 187 -1.31 -8.04 -13.73
C PRO A 187 -2.50 -8.62 -14.51
N ILE A 188 -3.44 -9.27 -13.80
CA ILE A 188 -4.66 -9.80 -14.40
C ILE A 188 -5.62 -8.70 -14.89
N ASP A 189 -5.66 -7.56 -14.22
CA ASP A 189 -6.53 -6.44 -14.57
C ASP A 189 -5.98 -5.66 -15.79
N VAL A 190 -4.71 -5.83 -16.11
CA VAL A 190 -4.00 -5.18 -17.22
C VAL A 190 -4.22 -5.91 -18.55
N ILE A 191 -4.55 -7.20 -18.52
CA ILE A 191 -4.74 -8.01 -19.73
C ILE A 191 -5.90 -7.48 -20.59
N GLU A 192 -6.90 -6.84 -20.01
CA GLU A 192 -8.05 -6.28 -20.73
C GLU A 192 -7.81 -4.84 -21.25
N GLU A 193 -6.83 -4.11 -20.74
CA GLU A 193 -6.54 -2.75 -21.18
C GLU A 193 -5.21 -2.65 -21.94
N LYS A 194 -5.28 -2.55 -23.27
CA LYS A 194 -4.14 -2.34 -24.20
C LYS A 194 -3.30 -1.08 -23.97
N LYS A 195 -3.33 -0.48 -22.80
CA LYS A 195 -2.72 0.84 -22.51
C LYS A 195 -1.22 0.83 -22.15
N TYR A 196 -0.62 -0.34 -21.89
CA TYR A 196 0.77 -0.43 -21.44
C TYR A 196 1.75 -0.96 -22.49
N LYS A 197 1.51 -0.65 -23.76
CA LYS A 197 2.38 -1.10 -24.88
C LYS A 197 3.82 -0.59 -24.85
N THR A 198 4.15 0.40 -24.03
CA THR A 198 5.43 1.11 -24.10
C THR A 198 6.56 0.50 -23.27
N ILE A 199 6.28 -0.45 -22.37
CA ILE A 199 7.32 -1.09 -21.55
C ILE A 199 7.92 -2.32 -22.23
N GLU A 200 7.18 -2.93 -23.15
CA GLU A 200 7.49 -4.24 -23.76
C GLU A 200 8.63 -4.23 -24.79
N GLU A 201 8.98 -3.08 -25.34
CA GLU A 201 9.99 -2.94 -26.38
C GLU A 201 11.38 -2.52 -25.86
N ASN A 202 11.54 -2.43 -24.54
CA ASN A 202 12.75 -1.85 -23.99
C ASN A 202 13.69 -2.95 -23.45
N ASP A 203 14.80 -3.21 -24.12
CA ASP A 203 15.90 -4.09 -23.66
C ASP A 203 16.33 -3.76 -22.21
N LYS A 204 16.18 -2.51 -21.83
CA LYS A 204 16.44 -2.02 -20.47
C LYS A 204 15.49 -2.62 -19.42
N TYR A 205 14.25 -2.89 -19.80
CA TYR A 205 13.28 -3.55 -18.90
C TYR A 205 13.66 -5.01 -18.65
N ILE A 206 14.01 -5.74 -19.72
CA ILE A 206 14.46 -7.14 -19.62
C ILE A 206 15.72 -7.21 -18.75
N PHE A 207 16.67 -6.31 -18.96
CA PHE A 207 17.88 -6.22 -18.13
C PHE A 207 17.56 -5.97 -16.65
N ILE A 208 16.69 -5.02 -16.34
CA ILE A 208 16.28 -4.72 -14.95
C ILE A 208 15.58 -5.93 -14.32
N LEU A 209 14.65 -6.57 -15.05
CA LEU A 209 13.94 -7.77 -14.60
C LEU A 209 14.93 -8.91 -14.31
N GLU A 210 15.89 -9.12 -15.18
CA GLU A 210 16.95 -10.12 -15.00
C GLU A 210 17.80 -9.85 -13.75
N GLN A 211 18.21 -8.59 -13.51
CA GLN A 211 18.98 -8.23 -12.31
C GLN A 211 18.16 -8.46 -11.03
N ILE A 212 16.88 -8.13 -11.03
CA ILE A 212 15.99 -8.39 -9.89
C ILE A 212 15.88 -9.89 -9.65
N LEU A 213 15.61 -10.68 -10.69
CA LEU A 213 15.46 -12.13 -10.55
C LEU A 213 16.75 -12.82 -10.10
N LYS A 214 17.90 -12.43 -10.63
CA LYS A 214 19.22 -12.93 -10.17
C LYS A 214 19.52 -12.59 -8.71
N THR A 215 19.00 -11.48 -8.23
CA THR A 215 19.14 -11.08 -6.81
C THR A 215 18.27 -11.96 -5.90
N LEU A 216 17.09 -12.36 -6.38
CA LEU A 216 16.15 -13.20 -5.65
C LEU A 216 16.51 -14.69 -5.72
N ASP A 217 16.98 -15.13 -6.87
CA ASP A 217 17.41 -16.50 -7.14
C ASP A 217 18.70 -16.51 -7.97
N PRO A 218 19.86 -16.75 -7.35
CA PRO A 218 21.15 -16.80 -8.05
C PRO A 218 21.25 -17.90 -9.13
N SER A 219 20.31 -18.84 -9.20
CA SER A 219 20.29 -19.86 -10.26
C SER A 219 19.77 -19.33 -11.59
N VAL A 220 19.10 -18.18 -11.60
CA VAL A 220 18.64 -17.51 -12.83
C VAL A 220 19.85 -17.03 -13.63
N LYS A 221 19.96 -17.52 -14.86
CA LYS A 221 21.04 -17.14 -15.77
C LYS A 221 20.66 -15.99 -16.69
N GLU A 222 19.47 -16.05 -17.24
CA GLU A 222 19.02 -15.13 -18.27
C GLU A 222 17.49 -15.02 -18.27
N VAL A 223 16.98 -13.85 -18.70
CA VAL A 223 15.57 -13.62 -19.01
C VAL A 223 15.46 -13.30 -20.48
N VAL A 224 14.72 -14.13 -21.23
CA VAL A 224 14.53 -13.97 -22.68
C VAL A 224 13.08 -13.78 -23.04
N LYS A 225 12.80 -12.90 -24.01
CA LYS A 225 11.45 -12.72 -24.54
C LYS A 225 11.08 -13.93 -25.42
N VAL A 226 9.92 -14.50 -25.20
CA VAL A 226 9.39 -15.58 -26.03
C VAL A 226 8.64 -14.95 -27.20
N ASN A 227 9.19 -15.08 -28.41
CA ASN A 227 8.63 -14.40 -29.61
C ASN A 227 7.31 -15.03 -30.10
N GLU A 228 7.07 -16.29 -29.76
CA GLU A 228 5.88 -17.03 -30.21
C GLU A 228 4.62 -16.70 -29.39
N VAL A 229 4.79 -16.09 -28.23
CA VAL A 229 3.68 -15.75 -27.31
C VAL A 229 3.80 -14.31 -26.88
N GLU A 230 2.77 -13.52 -27.14
CA GLU A 230 2.73 -12.11 -26.78
C GLU A 230 2.89 -11.92 -25.26
N ASN A 231 3.73 -11.00 -24.83
CA ASN A 231 3.99 -10.63 -23.44
C ASN A 231 4.50 -11.76 -22.53
N THR A 232 5.25 -12.72 -23.10
CA THR A 232 5.79 -13.86 -22.36
C THR A 232 7.30 -13.80 -22.32
N TYR A 233 7.85 -14.08 -21.14
CA TYR A 233 9.29 -14.18 -20.88
C TYR A 233 9.63 -15.57 -20.34
N ALA A 234 10.71 -16.14 -20.80
CA ALA A 234 11.28 -17.36 -20.24
C ALA A 234 12.44 -16.99 -19.29
N ILE A 235 12.50 -17.67 -18.16
CA ILE A 235 13.60 -17.58 -17.20
C ILE A 235 14.46 -18.83 -17.41
N ILE A 236 15.74 -18.63 -17.68
CA ILE A 236 16.73 -19.69 -17.93
C ILE A 236 17.71 -19.78 -16.78
#